data_84a6a03d1f1ad5ef3a54eb5396d9b9a6
#
_entry.id   84a6a03d1f1ad5ef3a54eb5396d9b9a6
#
_cell.length_a   1.000
_cell.length_b   1.000
_cell.length_c   1.000
_cell.angle_alpha   90.00
_cell.angle_beta   90.00
_cell.angle_gamma   90.00
#
_symmetry.space_group_name_H-M   'P 1'
#
loop_
_entity.id
_entity.type
_entity.pdbx_description
1 polymer ?
#
loop_
_entity_poly.entity_id
_entity_poly.type
_entity_poly.pdbx_seq_one_letter_code
_entity_poly.pdbx_strand_id
1 'polypeptide(L)'
;LTLALLLALLAAIAIAFVLARKLSKPLIILAQGTEAVAQGDFSPRRALPAHDELGVLTQSFNQMTRQLDEARALAERNRAAVEAARSYLESVLANLSAGVLAFSPDGTLRAANRGATEILDDPLNGYEDITIADWPKHTELRDTLVAALAGTEGDWQQQIEMRSPDGGEQTLLIHGTALPQAAGGGTVVVFDDISHLIAVERTAAWAEVARRLAHEIKNPLTPIQLSAERLAMKLAPRLDDDGRHMLERGASFMTRRSAESW
;
A
#
# COMPACT_ATOMS: atom_id res chain seq x y z
N LEU A 1 -47.36 -2.90 -85.24
CA LEU A 1 -47.24 -1.87 -84.18
C LEU A 1 -47.47 -2.50 -82.79
N THR A 2 -48.50 -3.29 -82.59
CA THR A 2 -48.88 -3.93 -81.30
C THR A 2 -47.81 -4.86 -80.77
N LEU A 3 -47.18 -5.68 -81.59
CA LEU A 3 -46.14 -6.60 -81.18
C LEU A 3 -44.87 -5.87 -80.68
N ALA A 4 -44.50 -4.75 -81.34
CA ALA A 4 -43.36 -3.93 -80.96
C ALA A 4 -43.61 -3.24 -79.59
N LEU A 5 -44.81 -2.80 -79.33
CA LEU A 5 -45.21 -2.22 -78.03
C LEU A 5 -45.20 -3.23 -76.92
N LEU A 6 -45.65 -4.46 -77.15
CA LEU A 6 -45.65 -5.56 -76.18
C LEU A 6 -44.21 -6.02 -75.85
N LEU A 7 -43.34 -6.11 -76.82
CA LEU A 7 -41.92 -6.38 -76.61
C LEU A 7 -41.17 -5.28 -75.84
N ALA A 8 -41.47 -4.02 -76.13
CA ALA A 8 -40.91 -2.88 -75.39
C ALA A 8 -41.38 -2.87 -73.92
N LEU A 9 -42.68 -3.20 -73.69
CA LEU A 9 -43.22 -3.30 -72.32
C LEU A 9 -42.58 -4.44 -71.54
N LEU A 10 -42.42 -5.63 -72.14
CA LEU A 10 -41.74 -6.78 -71.52
C LEU A 10 -40.27 -6.47 -71.21
N ALA A 11 -39.58 -5.80 -72.13
CA ALA A 11 -38.18 -5.36 -71.92
C ALA A 11 -38.08 -4.36 -70.76
N ALA A 12 -39.00 -3.38 -70.68
CA ALA A 12 -39.04 -2.40 -69.62
C ALA A 12 -39.28 -3.05 -68.24
N ILE A 13 -40.21 -4.01 -68.15
CA ILE A 13 -40.51 -4.78 -66.94
C ILE A 13 -39.28 -5.60 -66.54
N ALA A 14 -38.62 -6.26 -67.47
CA ALA A 14 -37.42 -7.08 -67.19
C ALA A 14 -36.26 -6.20 -66.67
N ILE A 15 -36.02 -5.06 -67.30
CA ILE A 15 -35.00 -4.09 -66.82
C ILE A 15 -35.36 -3.56 -65.44
N ALA A 16 -36.58 -3.13 -65.22
CA ALA A 16 -37.06 -2.64 -63.89
C ALA A 16 -36.88 -3.72 -62.82
N PHE A 17 -37.21 -4.99 -63.12
CA PHE A 17 -37.05 -6.10 -62.18
C PHE A 17 -35.58 -6.38 -61.85
N VAL A 18 -34.70 -6.39 -62.82
CA VAL A 18 -33.26 -6.55 -62.62
C VAL A 18 -32.68 -5.41 -61.80
N LEU A 19 -33.07 -4.17 -62.11
CA LEU A 19 -32.65 -2.95 -61.39
C LEU A 19 -33.11 -2.99 -59.91
N ALA A 20 -34.38 -3.32 -59.71
CA ALA A 20 -34.96 -3.42 -58.40
C ALA A 20 -34.20 -4.50 -57.53
N ARG A 21 -33.91 -5.66 -58.11
CA ARG A 21 -33.13 -6.68 -57.43
C ARG A 21 -31.68 -6.26 -57.12
N LYS A 22 -31.06 -5.56 -58.04
CA LYS A 22 -29.68 -5.11 -57.93
C LYS A 22 -29.54 -4.03 -56.85
N LEU A 23 -30.54 -3.18 -56.65
CA LEU A 23 -30.52 -2.13 -55.63
C LEU A 23 -31.03 -2.60 -54.25
N SER A 24 -32.09 -3.43 -54.22
CA SER A 24 -32.73 -3.80 -52.92
C SER A 24 -31.89 -4.73 -52.08
N LYS A 25 -31.21 -5.74 -52.61
CA LYS A 25 -30.40 -6.70 -51.85
C LYS A 25 -29.28 -6.06 -51.03
N PRO A 26 -28.43 -5.17 -51.54
CA PRO A 26 -27.39 -4.48 -50.78
C PRO A 26 -27.98 -3.61 -49.67
N LEU A 27 -29.06 -2.90 -49.90
CA LEU A 27 -29.70 -2.06 -48.89
C LEU A 27 -30.26 -2.86 -47.72
N ILE A 28 -30.83 -4.04 -47.99
CA ILE A 28 -31.30 -4.95 -46.93
C ILE A 28 -30.13 -5.48 -46.10
N ILE A 29 -29.01 -5.83 -46.73
CA ILE A 29 -27.81 -6.29 -46.02
C ILE A 29 -27.26 -5.19 -45.10
N LEU A 30 -27.20 -3.94 -45.57
CA LEU A 30 -26.78 -2.80 -44.78
C LEU A 30 -27.72 -2.50 -43.63
N ALA A 31 -29.07 -2.51 -43.88
CA ALA A 31 -30.07 -2.32 -42.86
C ALA A 31 -29.95 -3.40 -41.73
N GLN A 32 -29.85 -4.67 -42.10
CA GLN A 32 -29.60 -5.76 -41.14
C GLN A 32 -28.26 -5.62 -40.45
N GLY A 33 -27.23 -5.13 -41.15
CA GLY A 33 -25.93 -4.84 -40.58
C GLY A 33 -25.99 -3.75 -39.49
N THR A 34 -26.69 -2.64 -39.74
CA THR A 34 -26.87 -1.56 -38.75
C THR A 34 -27.63 -2.02 -37.51
N GLU A 35 -28.68 -2.82 -37.70
CA GLU A 35 -29.43 -3.41 -36.59
C GLU A 35 -28.56 -4.35 -35.74
N ALA A 36 -27.76 -5.19 -36.37
CA ALA A 36 -26.84 -6.06 -35.68
C ALA A 36 -25.75 -5.29 -34.89
N VAL A 37 -25.19 -4.24 -35.48
CA VAL A 37 -24.26 -3.34 -34.78
C VAL A 37 -24.92 -2.71 -33.56
N ALA A 38 -26.17 -2.29 -33.66
CA ALA A 38 -26.93 -1.76 -32.51
C ALA A 38 -27.12 -2.82 -31.39
N GLN A 39 -27.14 -4.10 -31.73
CA GLN A 39 -27.19 -5.23 -30.80
C GLN A 39 -25.80 -5.70 -30.34
N GLY A 40 -24.73 -5.07 -30.81
CA GLY A 40 -23.34 -5.38 -30.45
C GLY A 40 -22.69 -6.49 -31.28
N ASP A 41 -23.31 -6.91 -32.40
CA ASP A 41 -22.71 -7.82 -33.37
C ASP A 41 -21.97 -7.04 -34.46
N PHE A 42 -20.65 -6.99 -34.35
CA PHE A 42 -19.76 -6.31 -35.29
C PHE A 42 -19.20 -7.24 -36.37
N SER A 43 -19.79 -8.42 -36.55
CA SER A 43 -19.33 -9.38 -37.56
C SER A 43 -19.37 -8.77 -38.95
N PRO A 44 -18.30 -8.99 -39.77
CA PRO A 44 -18.26 -8.41 -41.11
C PRO A 44 -19.37 -8.98 -41.98
N ARG A 45 -20.12 -8.10 -42.64
CA ARG A 45 -21.16 -8.49 -43.59
C ARG A 45 -20.55 -8.89 -44.93
N ARG A 46 -21.27 -9.76 -45.65
CA ARG A 46 -20.79 -10.26 -46.95
C ARG A 46 -20.49 -9.11 -47.89
N ALA A 47 -19.22 -8.97 -48.25
CA ALA A 47 -18.82 -7.93 -49.19
C ALA A 47 -19.48 -8.16 -50.55
N LEU A 48 -20.13 -7.13 -51.08
CA LEU A 48 -20.61 -7.10 -52.44
C LEU A 48 -19.44 -6.75 -53.36
N PRO A 49 -19.44 -7.19 -54.65
CA PRO A 49 -18.37 -6.79 -55.57
C PRO A 49 -18.27 -5.26 -55.66
N ALA A 50 -17.08 -4.72 -55.45
CA ALA A 50 -16.80 -3.28 -55.41
C ALA A 50 -16.86 -2.58 -56.79
N HIS A 51 -17.78 -3.01 -57.67
CA HIS A 51 -17.87 -2.46 -59.04
C HIS A 51 -18.94 -1.37 -59.15
N ASP A 52 -19.65 -1.06 -58.06
CA ASP A 52 -20.62 -0.01 -58.01
C ASP A 52 -20.56 0.74 -56.65
N GLU A 53 -21.30 1.86 -56.53
CA GLU A 53 -21.36 2.73 -55.33
C GLU A 53 -21.82 1.97 -54.09
N LEU A 54 -22.66 0.95 -54.26
CA LEU A 54 -23.19 0.13 -53.15
C LEU A 54 -22.14 -0.85 -52.63
N GLY A 55 -21.24 -1.33 -53.50
CA GLY A 55 -20.07 -2.12 -53.12
C GLY A 55 -19.10 -1.32 -52.23
N VAL A 56 -18.81 -0.08 -52.63
CA VAL A 56 -17.97 0.86 -51.86
C VAL A 56 -18.61 1.16 -50.51
N LEU A 57 -19.92 1.39 -50.48
CA LEU A 57 -20.68 1.64 -49.21
C LEU A 57 -20.60 0.43 -48.26
N THR A 58 -20.75 -0.80 -48.77
CA THR A 58 -20.63 -2.01 -47.97
C THR A 58 -19.23 -2.21 -47.43
N GLN A 59 -18.21 -1.89 -48.21
CA GLN A 59 -16.81 -1.94 -47.80
C GLN A 59 -16.53 -0.92 -46.69
N SER A 60 -16.99 0.32 -46.83
CA SER A 60 -16.88 1.37 -45.82
C SER A 60 -17.61 1.02 -44.52
N PHE A 61 -18.79 0.41 -44.64
CA PHE A 61 -19.54 -0.10 -43.49
C PHE A 61 -18.74 -1.18 -42.74
N ASN A 62 -18.19 -2.16 -43.47
CA ASN A 62 -17.37 -3.21 -42.85
C ASN A 62 -16.07 -2.69 -42.23
N GLN A 63 -15.51 -1.61 -42.77
CA GLN A 63 -14.34 -0.96 -42.16
C GLN A 63 -14.74 -0.24 -40.88
N MET A 64 -15.87 0.49 -40.87
CA MET A 64 -16.38 1.16 -39.70
C MET A 64 -16.71 0.16 -38.58
N THR A 65 -17.39 -0.95 -38.88
CA THR A 65 -17.72 -1.99 -37.89
C THR A 65 -16.48 -2.63 -37.29
N ARG A 66 -15.41 -2.87 -38.06
CA ARG A 66 -14.13 -3.34 -37.55
C ARG A 66 -13.49 -2.33 -36.62
N GLN A 67 -13.46 -1.06 -36.97
CA GLN A 67 -12.92 -0.01 -36.11
C GLN A 67 -13.70 0.12 -34.79
N LEU A 68 -15.03 -0.04 -34.82
CA LEU A 68 -15.85 -0.06 -33.61
C LEU A 68 -15.55 -1.26 -32.72
N ASP A 69 -15.39 -2.45 -33.31
CA ASP A 69 -15.03 -3.68 -32.57
C ASP A 69 -13.64 -3.55 -31.94
N GLU A 70 -12.65 -3.07 -32.68
CA GLU A 70 -11.30 -2.81 -32.18
C GLU A 70 -11.29 -1.78 -31.04
N ALA A 71 -12.05 -0.67 -31.21
CA ALA A 71 -12.15 0.38 -30.20
C ALA A 71 -12.83 -0.14 -28.92
N ARG A 72 -13.90 -0.94 -29.07
CA ARG A 72 -14.58 -1.59 -27.95
C ARG A 72 -13.66 -2.57 -27.21
N ALA A 73 -12.98 -3.45 -27.96
CA ALA A 73 -12.04 -4.41 -27.38
C ALA A 73 -10.86 -3.71 -26.65
N LEU A 74 -10.41 -2.56 -27.17
CA LEU A 74 -9.40 -1.73 -26.50
C LEU A 74 -9.95 -1.10 -25.23
N ALA A 75 -11.16 -0.55 -25.28
CA ALA A 75 -11.81 0.04 -24.10
C ALA A 75 -12.05 -0.99 -23.00
N GLU A 76 -12.50 -2.20 -23.34
CA GLU A 76 -12.69 -3.31 -22.40
C GLU A 76 -11.36 -3.75 -21.76
N ARG A 77 -10.29 -3.86 -22.58
CA ARG A 77 -8.94 -4.18 -22.06
C ARG A 77 -8.41 -3.10 -21.14
N ASN A 78 -8.56 -1.82 -21.49
CA ASN A 78 -8.13 -0.71 -20.65
C ASN A 78 -8.90 -0.70 -19.32
N ARG A 79 -10.21 -0.90 -19.37
CA ARG A 79 -11.04 -0.99 -18.16
C ARG A 79 -10.61 -2.14 -17.26
N ALA A 80 -10.38 -3.33 -17.83
CA ALA A 80 -9.90 -4.48 -17.07
C ALA A 80 -8.50 -4.24 -16.48
N ALA A 81 -7.60 -3.57 -17.21
CA ALA A 81 -6.27 -3.22 -16.72
C ALA A 81 -6.32 -2.21 -15.56
N VAL A 82 -7.17 -1.20 -15.65
CA VAL A 82 -7.38 -0.21 -14.56
C VAL A 82 -7.95 -0.89 -13.32
N GLU A 83 -8.95 -1.77 -13.49
CA GLU A 83 -9.56 -2.49 -12.38
C GLU A 83 -8.57 -3.46 -11.71
N ALA A 84 -7.77 -4.17 -12.52
CA ALA A 84 -6.71 -5.04 -12.00
C ALA A 84 -5.63 -4.24 -11.24
N ALA A 85 -5.21 -3.08 -11.76
CA ALA A 85 -4.24 -2.22 -11.11
C ALA A 85 -4.79 -1.66 -9.78
N ARG A 86 -6.07 -1.25 -9.76
CA ARG A 86 -6.75 -0.79 -8.55
C ARG A 86 -6.82 -1.89 -7.49
N SER A 87 -7.29 -3.07 -7.86
CA SER A 87 -7.38 -4.23 -6.94
C SER A 87 -6.01 -4.65 -6.40
N TYR A 88 -4.97 -4.58 -7.24
CA TYR A 88 -3.60 -4.82 -6.81
C TYR A 88 -3.14 -3.79 -5.77
N LEU A 89 -3.36 -2.50 -6.01
CA LEU A 89 -3.01 -1.44 -5.06
C LEU A 89 -3.78 -1.57 -3.74
N GLU A 90 -5.08 -1.84 -3.79
CA GLU A 90 -5.91 -2.09 -2.60
C GLU A 90 -5.37 -3.28 -1.80
N SER A 91 -4.99 -4.37 -2.49
CA SER A 91 -4.40 -5.54 -1.84
C SER A 91 -3.04 -5.25 -1.20
N VAL A 92 -2.17 -4.49 -1.87
CA VAL A 92 -0.87 -4.07 -1.31
C VAL A 92 -1.08 -3.21 -0.07
N LEU A 93 -1.94 -2.19 -0.16
CA LEU A 93 -2.22 -1.30 0.97
C LEU A 93 -2.85 -2.03 2.16
N ALA A 94 -3.74 -3.01 1.90
CA ALA A 94 -4.38 -3.81 2.95
C ALA A 94 -3.40 -4.74 3.69
N ASN A 95 -2.31 -5.16 3.03
CA ASN A 95 -1.30 -6.05 3.61
C ASN A 95 -0.06 -5.32 4.14
N LEU A 96 -0.01 -4.00 4.06
CA LEU A 96 1.03 -3.22 4.73
C LEU A 96 0.79 -3.20 6.24
N SER A 97 1.82 -3.54 7.02
CA SER A 97 1.81 -3.37 8.48
C SER A 97 1.85 -1.91 8.90
N ALA A 98 2.42 -1.04 8.07
CA ALA A 98 2.41 0.40 8.28
C ALA A 98 1.00 0.98 8.13
N GLY A 99 0.65 1.92 8.99
CA GLY A 99 -0.55 2.72 8.86
C GLY A 99 -0.41 3.74 7.74
N VAL A 100 -1.40 3.82 6.86
CA VAL A 100 -1.46 4.80 5.78
C VAL A 100 -2.75 5.59 5.89
N LEU A 101 -2.62 6.92 5.94
CA LEU A 101 -3.73 7.87 5.93
C LEU A 101 -3.56 8.81 4.74
N ALA A 102 -4.62 9.08 4.01
CA ALA A 102 -4.62 10.07 2.94
C ALA A 102 -5.61 11.20 3.28
N PHE A 103 -5.11 12.42 3.24
CA PHE A 103 -5.88 13.63 3.54
C PHE A 103 -6.07 14.47 2.28
N SER A 104 -7.23 15.10 2.16
CA SER A 104 -7.49 16.15 1.19
C SER A 104 -6.75 17.45 1.56
N PRO A 105 -6.67 18.44 0.64
CA PRO A 105 -6.01 19.71 0.93
C PRO A 105 -6.60 20.51 2.11
N ASP A 106 -7.85 20.26 2.46
CA ASP A 106 -8.57 20.85 3.60
C ASP A 106 -8.34 20.09 4.92
N GLY A 107 -7.54 19.00 4.90
CA GLY A 107 -7.24 18.17 6.06
C GLY A 107 -8.31 17.13 6.40
N THR A 108 -9.27 16.88 5.50
CA THR A 108 -10.27 15.82 5.69
C THR A 108 -9.69 14.46 5.31
N LEU A 109 -9.98 13.41 6.09
CA LEU A 109 -9.54 12.05 5.81
C LEU A 109 -10.24 11.50 4.58
N ARG A 110 -9.48 11.08 3.57
CA ARG A 110 -9.98 10.44 2.34
C ARG A 110 -9.90 8.93 2.36
N ALA A 111 -8.85 8.39 2.96
CA ALA A 111 -8.61 6.97 3.01
C ALA A 111 -7.71 6.59 4.19
N ALA A 112 -7.97 5.43 4.76
CA ALA A 112 -7.13 4.77 5.73
C ALA A 112 -6.98 3.30 5.34
N ASN A 113 -5.78 2.73 5.50
CA ASN A 113 -5.58 1.31 5.29
C ASN A 113 -5.86 0.51 6.58
N ARG A 114 -5.84 -0.81 6.46
CA ARG A 114 -6.00 -1.71 7.60
C ARG A 114 -4.92 -1.53 8.66
N GLY A 115 -3.65 -1.32 8.24
CA GLY A 115 -2.54 -1.07 9.17
C GLY A 115 -2.79 0.15 10.05
N ALA A 116 -3.38 1.23 9.52
CA ALA A 116 -3.73 2.40 10.31
C ALA A 116 -4.78 2.07 11.41
N THR A 117 -5.79 1.29 11.07
CA THR A 117 -6.81 0.88 12.05
C THR A 117 -6.26 -0.05 13.12
N GLU A 118 -5.32 -0.93 12.76
CA GLU A 118 -4.68 -1.87 13.70
C GLU A 118 -3.69 -1.15 14.63
N ILE A 119 -2.85 -0.23 14.11
CA ILE A 119 -1.88 0.52 14.92
C ILE A 119 -2.57 1.47 15.89
N LEU A 120 -3.64 2.15 15.43
CA LEU A 120 -4.38 3.12 16.27
C LEU A 120 -5.44 2.44 17.14
N ASP A 121 -5.74 1.17 16.93
CA ASP A 121 -6.85 0.45 17.55
C ASP A 121 -8.18 1.23 17.43
N ASP A 122 -8.37 1.83 16.27
CA ASP A 122 -9.55 2.63 15.95
C ASP A 122 -9.98 2.34 14.50
N PRO A 123 -11.23 1.92 14.26
CA PRO A 123 -11.70 1.63 12.90
C PRO A 123 -11.71 2.85 11.98
N LEU A 124 -11.50 4.07 12.49
CA LEU A 124 -11.51 5.34 11.77
C LEU A 124 -12.79 5.60 10.97
N ASN A 125 -13.83 4.79 11.15
CA ASN A 125 -15.13 4.98 10.54
C ASN A 125 -15.80 6.21 11.16
N GLY A 126 -16.26 7.14 10.34
CA GLY A 126 -16.84 8.40 10.80
C GLY A 126 -15.85 9.56 10.89
N TYR A 127 -14.58 9.34 10.51
CA TYR A 127 -13.58 10.42 10.38
C TYR A 127 -13.54 11.01 8.95
N GLU A 128 -14.24 10.40 8.01
CA GLU A 128 -14.22 10.76 6.58
C GLU A 128 -14.79 12.16 6.30
N ASP A 129 -15.69 12.66 7.16
CA ASP A 129 -16.36 13.96 7.00
C ASP A 129 -15.86 15.05 7.96
N ILE A 130 -14.84 14.74 8.76
CA ILE A 130 -14.27 15.70 9.72
C ILE A 130 -12.80 15.97 9.40
N THR A 131 -12.37 17.20 9.69
CA THR A 131 -10.97 17.56 9.52
C THR A 131 -10.11 16.93 10.61
N ILE A 132 -8.83 16.73 10.32
CA ILE A 132 -7.89 16.19 11.30
C ILE A 132 -7.88 17.02 12.59
N ALA A 133 -8.11 18.32 12.52
CA ALA A 133 -8.14 19.23 13.68
C ALA A 133 -9.27 18.90 14.66
N ASP A 134 -10.37 18.32 14.17
CA ASP A 134 -11.57 17.99 14.94
C ASP A 134 -11.61 16.51 15.39
N TRP A 135 -10.54 15.74 15.17
CA TRP A 135 -10.49 14.35 15.58
C TRP A 135 -10.65 14.20 17.10
N PRO A 136 -11.59 13.37 17.56
CA PRO A 136 -11.92 13.25 19.00
C PRO A 136 -10.91 12.44 19.81
N LYS A 137 -10.13 11.58 19.13
CA LYS A 137 -9.12 10.71 19.74
C LYS A 137 -7.72 10.99 19.17
N HIS A 138 -6.72 10.27 19.70
CA HIS A 138 -5.34 10.33 19.22
C HIS A 138 -4.77 11.76 19.20
N THR A 139 -4.92 12.46 20.32
CA THR A 139 -4.61 13.90 20.47
C THR A 139 -3.17 14.21 20.04
N GLU A 140 -2.20 13.39 20.45
CA GLU A 140 -0.78 13.57 20.13
C GLU A 140 -0.53 13.44 18.62
N LEU A 141 -1.14 12.44 17.99
CA LEU A 141 -1.07 12.25 16.52
C LEU A 141 -1.77 13.40 15.80
N ARG A 142 -2.99 13.73 16.22
CA ARG A 142 -3.77 14.84 15.66
C ARG A 142 -2.97 16.16 15.67
N ASP A 143 -2.45 16.53 16.83
CA ASP A 143 -1.77 17.82 17.00
C ASP A 143 -0.48 17.87 16.16
N THR A 144 0.24 16.74 16.06
CA THR A 144 1.41 16.61 15.19
C THR A 144 1.03 16.74 13.73
N LEU A 145 -0.02 16.07 13.27
CA LEU A 145 -0.46 16.13 11.88
C LEU A 145 -0.98 17.52 11.52
N VAL A 146 -1.74 18.18 12.40
CA VAL A 146 -2.21 19.56 12.19
C VAL A 146 -1.02 20.51 12.05
N ALA A 147 -0.02 20.41 12.90
CA ALA A 147 1.17 21.26 12.82
C ALA A 147 1.98 21.00 11.53
N ALA A 148 2.13 19.74 11.15
CA ALA A 148 2.86 19.36 9.95
C ALA A 148 2.14 19.80 8.67
N LEU A 149 0.82 19.64 8.60
CA LEU A 149 -0.01 20.05 7.45
C LEU A 149 -0.06 21.57 7.29
N ALA A 150 0.06 22.33 8.39
CA ALA A 150 0.04 23.80 8.36
C ALA A 150 1.39 24.43 7.98
N GLY A 151 2.51 23.74 8.18
CA GLY A 151 3.84 24.36 8.15
C GLY A 151 4.84 23.79 7.15
N THR A 152 4.56 22.69 6.45
CA THR A 152 5.59 21.99 5.68
C THR A 152 5.20 21.84 4.21
N GLU A 153 5.87 22.58 3.32
CA GLU A 153 5.88 22.28 1.89
C GLU A 153 6.92 21.16 1.64
N GLY A 154 6.46 19.91 1.41
CA GLY A 154 7.32 18.79 1.04
C GLY A 154 7.23 17.59 1.98
N ASP A 155 8.22 16.70 1.86
CA ASP A 155 8.33 15.50 2.68
C ASP A 155 8.83 15.85 4.08
N TRP A 156 8.20 15.26 5.09
CA TRP A 156 8.60 15.43 6.49
C TRP A 156 8.55 14.12 7.24
N GLN A 157 9.33 14.02 8.30
CA GLN A 157 9.39 12.88 9.18
C GLN A 157 9.42 13.34 10.64
N GLN A 158 8.65 12.68 11.48
CA GLN A 158 8.59 12.96 12.91
C GLN A 158 8.35 11.68 13.72
N GLN A 159 8.93 11.61 14.89
CA GLN A 159 8.67 10.58 15.88
C GLN A 159 7.77 11.16 16.97
N ILE A 160 6.72 10.44 17.34
CA ILE A 160 5.83 10.82 18.44
C ILE A 160 5.70 9.66 19.43
N GLU A 161 5.53 10.04 20.69
CA GLU A 161 5.14 9.12 21.75
C GLU A 161 3.67 9.35 22.05
N MET A 162 2.90 8.29 22.09
CA MET A 162 1.48 8.32 22.43
C MET A 162 1.13 7.16 23.37
N ARG A 163 -0.02 7.25 24.00
CA ARG A 163 -0.55 6.14 24.78
C ARG A 163 -1.36 5.23 23.90
N SER A 164 -0.98 3.95 23.92
CA SER A 164 -1.83 2.89 23.36
C SER A 164 -3.14 2.78 24.13
N PRO A 165 -4.24 2.36 23.49
CA PRO A 165 -5.52 2.06 24.17
C PRO A 165 -5.37 1.05 25.32
N ASP A 166 -4.43 0.13 25.23
CA ASP A 166 -4.06 -0.83 26.28
C ASP A 166 -3.31 -0.21 27.47
N GLY A 167 -3.03 1.10 27.46
CA GLY A 167 -2.34 1.84 28.50
C GLY A 167 -0.80 1.76 28.44
N GLY A 168 -0.23 1.13 27.41
CA GLY A 168 1.19 1.09 27.12
C GLY A 168 1.70 2.38 26.46
N GLU A 169 3.00 2.62 26.53
CA GLU A 169 3.66 3.63 25.71
C GLU A 169 3.88 3.09 24.29
N GLN A 170 3.45 3.84 23.29
CA GLN A 170 3.61 3.53 21.88
C GLN A 170 4.40 4.64 21.22
N THR A 171 5.37 4.27 20.39
CA THR A 171 6.18 5.22 19.63
C THR A 171 5.92 5.02 18.15
N LEU A 172 5.39 6.06 17.51
CA LEU A 172 5.15 6.06 16.07
C LEU A 172 6.21 6.87 15.35
N LEU A 173 6.71 6.31 14.24
CA LEU A 173 7.52 7.01 13.27
C LEU A 173 6.61 7.40 12.10
N ILE A 174 6.45 8.70 11.89
CA ILE A 174 5.49 9.27 10.94
C ILE A 174 6.24 9.91 9.78
N HIS A 175 5.81 9.63 8.55
CA HIS A 175 6.26 10.28 7.33
C HIS A 175 5.07 10.90 6.61
N GLY A 176 5.18 12.16 6.22
CA GLY A 176 4.18 12.83 5.41
C GLY A 176 4.75 13.28 4.08
N THR A 177 3.98 13.10 3.01
CA THR A 177 4.32 13.48 1.64
C THR A 177 3.15 14.17 0.98
N ALA A 178 3.40 15.33 0.36
CA ALA A 178 2.38 16.05 -0.38
C ALA A 178 2.03 15.34 -1.70
N LEU A 179 0.74 15.22 -1.98
CA LEU A 179 0.24 14.66 -3.23
C LEU A 179 0.25 15.72 -4.35
N PRO A 180 0.64 15.33 -5.58
CA PRO A 180 0.54 16.21 -6.73
C PRO A 180 -0.90 16.69 -6.98
N GLN A 181 -1.06 17.92 -7.48
CA GLN A 181 -2.37 18.48 -7.86
C GLN A 181 -3.12 17.60 -8.87
N ALA A 182 -2.40 16.92 -9.78
CA ALA A 182 -2.96 15.96 -10.74
C ALA A 182 -3.63 14.74 -10.05
N ALA A 183 -3.24 14.41 -8.82
CA ALA A 183 -3.84 13.37 -8.00
C ALA A 183 -4.92 13.92 -7.03
N GLY A 184 -5.32 15.18 -7.21
CA GLY A 184 -6.32 15.87 -6.38
C GLY A 184 -5.73 16.62 -5.20
N GLY A 185 -4.41 16.73 -5.10
CA GLY A 185 -3.71 17.39 -3.99
C GLY A 185 -3.90 16.69 -2.64
N GLY A 186 -3.44 17.32 -1.57
CA GLY A 186 -3.52 16.81 -0.21
C GLY A 186 -2.22 16.17 0.27
N THR A 187 -2.30 15.33 1.28
CA THR A 187 -1.12 14.71 1.92
C THR A 187 -1.37 13.24 2.20
N VAL A 188 -0.37 12.41 1.93
CA VAL A 188 -0.31 11.03 2.42
C VAL A 188 0.60 10.98 3.64
N VAL A 189 0.12 10.35 4.69
CA VAL A 189 0.86 10.11 5.93
C VAL A 189 1.01 8.61 6.10
N VAL A 190 2.25 8.16 6.26
CA VAL A 190 2.60 6.78 6.57
C VAL A 190 3.20 6.74 7.97
N PHE A 191 2.81 5.80 8.78
CA PHE A 191 3.38 5.66 10.13
C PHE A 191 3.55 4.19 10.52
N ASP A 192 4.60 3.94 11.27
CA ASP A 192 4.96 2.63 11.81
C ASP A 192 5.05 2.68 13.33
N ASP A 193 4.61 1.61 13.99
CA ASP A 193 4.88 1.40 15.41
C ASP A 193 6.28 0.81 15.58
N ILE A 194 7.20 1.66 16.07
CA ILE A 194 8.59 1.29 16.31
C ILE A 194 8.88 0.97 17.78
N SER A 195 7.85 0.85 18.63
CA SER A 195 8.00 0.59 20.08
C SER A 195 8.84 -0.65 20.36
N HIS A 196 8.56 -1.74 19.64
CA HIS A 196 9.31 -2.99 19.76
C HIS A 196 10.78 -2.82 19.33
N LEU A 197 11.05 -2.09 18.26
CA LEU A 197 12.40 -1.83 17.77
C LEU A 197 13.21 -1.06 18.83
N ILE A 198 12.63 0.01 19.39
CA ILE A 198 13.26 0.81 20.45
C ILE A 198 13.51 -0.03 21.69
N ALA A 199 12.57 -0.90 22.09
CA ALA A 199 12.75 -1.79 23.25
C ALA A 199 13.90 -2.78 23.04
N VAL A 200 14.05 -3.36 21.86
CA VAL A 200 15.15 -4.27 21.50
C VAL A 200 16.49 -3.53 21.52
N GLU A 201 16.59 -2.36 20.89
CA GLU A 201 17.81 -1.55 20.90
C GLU A 201 18.21 -1.15 22.32
N ARG A 202 17.26 -0.72 23.14
CA ARG A 202 17.50 -0.36 24.53
C ARG A 202 18.00 -1.55 25.36
N THR A 203 17.41 -2.72 25.16
CA THR A 203 17.83 -3.94 25.83
C THR A 203 19.25 -4.34 25.42
N ALA A 204 19.59 -4.26 24.13
CA ALA A 204 20.92 -4.54 23.62
C ALA A 204 21.96 -3.56 24.18
N ALA A 205 21.65 -2.27 24.20
CA ALA A 205 22.50 -1.24 24.79
C ALA A 205 22.75 -1.47 26.29
N TRP A 206 21.69 -1.81 27.05
CA TRP A 206 21.82 -2.16 28.47
C TRP A 206 22.67 -3.41 28.70
N ALA A 207 22.53 -4.44 27.86
CA ALA A 207 23.35 -5.65 27.95
C ALA A 207 24.85 -5.34 27.72
N GLU A 208 25.18 -4.45 26.81
CA GLU A 208 26.56 -4.02 26.57
C GLU A 208 27.12 -3.22 27.75
N VAL A 209 26.34 -2.26 28.27
CA VAL A 209 26.71 -1.50 29.49
C VAL A 209 26.93 -2.41 30.68
N ALA A 210 25.99 -3.36 30.90
CA ALA A 210 26.12 -4.34 31.99
C ALA A 210 27.34 -5.21 31.87
N ARG A 211 27.67 -5.68 30.67
CA ARG A 211 28.88 -6.47 30.39
C ARG A 211 30.14 -5.66 30.68
N ARG A 212 30.19 -4.40 30.24
CA ARG A 212 31.31 -3.51 30.48
C ARG A 212 31.50 -3.23 31.98
N LEU A 213 30.42 -2.90 32.69
CA LEU A 213 30.45 -2.70 34.13
C LEU A 213 30.91 -3.95 34.88
N ALA A 214 30.45 -5.15 34.49
CA ALA A 214 30.90 -6.39 35.06
C ALA A 214 32.41 -6.58 34.91
N HIS A 215 32.97 -6.29 33.74
CA HIS A 215 34.41 -6.33 33.50
C HIS A 215 35.17 -5.26 34.32
N GLU A 216 34.68 -4.04 34.40
CA GLU A 216 35.31 -2.95 35.15
C GLU A 216 35.25 -3.18 36.66
N ILE A 217 34.25 -3.88 37.17
CA ILE A 217 34.16 -4.27 38.59
C ILE A 217 35.04 -5.48 38.85
N LYS A 218 35.10 -6.46 37.95
CA LYS A 218 35.96 -7.65 38.12
C LYS A 218 37.45 -7.31 38.20
N ASN A 219 37.90 -6.34 37.40
CA ASN A 219 39.33 -5.95 37.33
C ASN A 219 39.92 -5.53 38.67
N PRO A 220 39.32 -4.67 39.50
CA PRO A 220 39.85 -4.36 40.84
C PRO A 220 39.55 -5.43 41.87
N LEU A 221 38.46 -6.20 41.74
CA LEU A 221 38.12 -7.22 42.75
C LEU A 221 39.09 -8.39 42.72
N THR A 222 39.57 -8.85 41.56
CA THR A 222 40.50 -9.96 41.43
C THR A 222 41.85 -9.71 42.18
N PRO A 223 42.52 -8.57 42.05
CA PRO A 223 43.70 -8.26 42.84
C PRO A 223 43.45 -8.12 44.36
N ILE A 224 42.28 -7.56 44.74
CA ILE A 224 41.89 -7.46 46.14
C ILE A 224 41.69 -8.83 46.76
N GLN A 225 41.02 -9.75 46.07
CA GLN A 225 40.82 -11.13 46.49
C GLN A 225 42.16 -11.85 46.64
N LEU A 226 43.02 -11.79 45.64
CA LEU A 226 44.36 -12.38 45.69
C LEU A 226 45.20 -11.80 46.83
N SER A 227 45.08 -10.53 47.12
CA SER A 227 45.78 -9.89 48.25
C SER A 227 45.23 -10.37 49.59
N ALA A 228 43.91 -10.50 49.73
CA ALA A 228 43.29 -11.06 50.94
C ALA A 228 43.68 -12.53 51.18
N GLU A 229 43.71 -13.37 50.14
CA GLU A 229 44.13 -14.75 50.21
C GLU A 229 45.62 -14.86 50.60
N ARG A 230 46.49 -14.02 50.01
CA ARG A 230 47.92 -13.99 50.38
C ARG A 230 48.15 -13.55 51.84
N LEU A 231 47.36 -12.57 52.30
CA LEU A 231 47.41 -12.14 53.70
C LEU A 231 46.94 -13.25 54.61
N ALA A 232 45.83 -13.93 54.25
CA ALA A 232 45.34 -15.06 55.02
C ALA A 232 46.38 -16.17 55.16
N MET A 233 47.01 -16.57 54.07
CA MET A 233 48.08 -17.57 54.08
C MET A 233 49.31 -17.18 54.90
N LYS A 234 49.72 -15.89 54.89
CA LYS A 234 50.89 -15.44 55.65
C LYS A 234 50.62 -15.25 57.14
N LEU A 235 49.40 -14.90 57.54
CA LEU A 235 49.04 -14.59 58.89
C LEU A 235 48.48 -15.80 59.66
N ALA A 236 47.88 -16.79 58.98
CA ALA A 236 47.30 -17.97 59.61
C ALA A 236 48.27 -18.74 60.51
N PRO A 237 49.59 -18.93 60.15
CA PRO A 237 50.55 -19.62 61.02
C PRO A 237 50.99 -18.81 62.27
N ARG A 238 50.68 -17.53 62.33
CA ARG A 238 51.13 -16.58 63.39
C ARG A 238 49.97 -16.17 64.34
N LEU A 239 48.77 -16.64 64.09
CA LEU A 239 47.62 -16.33 64.88
C LEU A 239 47.20 -17.48 65.77
N ASP A 240 46.60 -17.17 66.90
CA ASP A 240 45.93 -18.15 67.74
C ASP A 240 44.66 -18.72 67.07
N ASP A 241 44.01 -19.69 67.64
CA ASP A 241 42.88 -20.37 67.02
C ASP A 241 41.70 -19.45 66.77
N ASP A 242 41.44 -18.49 67.66
CA ASP A 242 40.37 -17.47 67.50
C ASP A 242 40.67 -16.50 66.38
N GLY A 243 41.90 -16.00 66.29
CA GLY A 243 42.37 -15.12 65.23
C GLY A 243 42.34 -15.79 63.86
N ARG A 244 42.71 -17.10 63.81
CA ARG A 244 42.66 -17.88 62.56
C ARG A 244 41.25 -18.08 62.07
N HIS A 245 40.29 -18.40 62.92
CA HIS A 245 38.86 -18.48 62.58
C HIS A 245 38.26 -17.16 62.14
N MET A 246 38.70 -16.03 62.70
CA MET A 246 38.25 -14.70 62.28
C MET A 246 38.80 -14.35 60.86
N LEU A 247 40.06 -14.66 60.61
CA LEU A 247 40.72 -14.45 59.30
C LEU A 247 40.09 -15.30 58.21
N GLU A 248 39.83 -16.60 58.49
CA GLU A 248 39.17 -17.50 57.55
C GLU A 248 37.74 -17.08 57.21
N ARG A 249 36.98 -16.64 58.19
CA ARG A 249 35.63 -16.09 57.97
C ARG A 249 35.69 -14.84 57.10
N GLY A 250 36.60 -13.91 57.32
CA GLY A 250 36.76 -12.70 56.53
C GLY A 250 37.17 -12.99 55.09
N ALA A 251 38.17 -13.91 54.88
CA ALA A 251 38.62 -14.29 53.55
C ALA A 251 37.52 -15.07 52.79
N SER A 252 36.80 -15.99 53.45
CA SER A 252 35.73 -16.76 52.83
C SER A 252 34.49 -15.91 52.50
N PHE A 253 34.20 -14.83 53.27
CA PHE A 253 33.18 -13.89 52.93
C PHE A 253 33.46 -13.12 51.65
N MET A 254 34.71 -12.72 51.43
CA MET A 254 35.13 -12.06 50.20
C MET A 254 35.08 -13.00 48.99
N THR A 255 35.52 -14.25 49.15
CA THR A 255 35.50 -15.27 48.06
C THR A 255 34.08 -15.73 47.70
N ARG A 256 33.22 -15.94 48.66
CA ARG A 256 31.84 -16.39 48.41
C ARG A 256 30.99 -15.30 47.71
N ARG A 257 31.14 -14.03 48.09
CA ARG A 257 30.39 -12.93 47.51
C ARG A 257 30.83 -12.59 46.09
N SER A 258 32.09 -12.86 45.73
CA SER A 258 32.58 -12.74 44.35
C SER A 258 32.13 -13.91 43.46
N ALA A 259 31.75 -15.07 44.02
CA ALA A 259 31.26 -16.23 43.27
C ALA A 259 29.73 -16.20 43.05
N GLU A 260 28.95 -15.53 43.93
CA GLU A 260 27.48 -15.41 43.83
C GLU A 260 27.04 -14.20 43.00
N SER A 261 27.94 -13.33 42.51
CA SER A 261 27.70 -12.17 41.67
C SER A 261 27.75 -12.45 40.17
N TRP A 262 27.60 -13.71 39.75
CA TRP A 262 27.66 -14.13 38.34
C TRP A 262 26.37 -14.73 37.84
#